data_4892d3815a62588a4b1b31b0e66d908a
#
_entry.id   4892d3815a62588a4b1b31b0e66d908a
#
_cell.length_a   1.000
_cell.length_b   1.000
_cell.length_c   1.000
_cell.angle_alpha   90.00
_cell.angle_beta   90.00
_cell.angle_gamma   90.00
#
_symmetry.space_group_name_H-M   'P 1'
#
loop_
_entity.id
_entity.type
_entity.pdbx_description
1 polymer ?
#
loop_
_entity_poly.entity_id
_entity_poly.type
_entity_poly.pdbx_seq_one_letter_code
_entity_poly.pdbx_strand_id
1 'polypeptide(L)'
;MSNYSEAVNEHYGPTDISARIIERLKDAGKDIGNLSRDDLSPFDEFHTGGRESTRELARFAALRTGLKLLDVGSGIGGPARTLAAEFACEVTGVDLTEEYCRAAEMLTDKLGLGSKVQ
;
A
#
# COMPACT_ATOMS: atom_id res chain seq x y z
N MET A 1 -7.75 5.22 22.89
CA MET A 1 -7.44 4.97 21.45
C MET A 1 -6.73 6.16 20.82
N SER A 2 -7.25 7.38 20.98
CA SER A 2 -6.62 8.58 20.42
C SER A 2 -5.16 8.77 20.87
N ASN A 3 -4.83 8.60 22.16
CA ASN A 3 -3.48 8.81 22.67
C ASN A 3 -2.43 7.85 22.06
N TYR A 4 -2.80 6.60 21.85
CA TYR A 4 -1.90 5.64 21.20
C TYR A 4 -1.67 5.98 19.72
N SER A 5 -2.74 6.31 19.02
CA SER A 5 -2.67 6.70 17.61
C SER A 5 -1.84 7.99 17.44
N GLU A 6 -2.04 8.97 18.31
CA GLU A 6 -1.27 10.22 18.32
C GLU A 6 0.22 9.97 18.57
N ALA A 7 0.54 9.10 19.53
CA ALA A 7 1.93 8.75 19.83
C ALA A 7 2.61 8.04 18.65
N VAL A 8 1.90 7.15 17.97
CA VAL A 8 2.42 6.48 16.76
C VAL A 8 2.64 7.50 15.65
N ASN A 9 1.68 8.39 15.40
CA ASN A 9 1.81 9.43 14.39
C ASN A 9 2.94 10.41 14.73
N GLU A 10 3.11 10.78 15.98
CA GLU A 10 4.20 11.63 16.42
C GLU A 10 5.57 10.98 16.18
N HIS A 11 5.70 9.68 16.46
CA HIS A 11 6.94 8.93 16.25
C HIS A 11 7.33 8.79 14.77
N TYR A 12 6.37 8.44 13.92
CA TYR A 12 6.58 8.34 12.47
C TYR A 12 6.38 9.66 11.73
N GLY A 13 5.87 10.60 12.39
CA GLY A 13 5.67 11.94 12.39
C GLY A 13 5.53 12.88 11.34
N PRO A 14 6.08 14.09 11.48
CA PRO A 14 5.73 15.19 10.59
C PRO A 14 6.37 15.09 9.21
N THR A 15 7.05 13.99 8.91
CA THR A 15 7.70 13.79 7.61
C THR A 15 6.64 13.46 6.57
N ASP A 16 6.54 14.24 5.53
CA ASP A 16 5.66 13.96 4.40
C ASP A 16 6.19 12.75 3.61
N ILE A 17 5.72 11.58 3.98
CA ILE A 17 6.11 10.31 3.36
C ILE A 17 5.74 10.29 1.88
N SER A 18 4.57 10.83 1.53
CA SER A 18 4.11 10.90 0.15
C SER A 18 5.08 11.69 -0.74
N ALA A 19 5.51 12.86 -0.27
CA ALA A 19 6.47 13.68 -1.01
C ALA A 19 7.83 12.99 -1.15
N ARG A 20 8.28 12.32 -0.10
CA ARG A 20 9.55 11.58 -0.13
C ARG A 20 9.50 10.40 -1.10
N ILE A 21 8.40 9.69 -1.17
CA ILE A 21 8.21 8.60 -2.13
C ILE A 21 8.28 9.14 -3.56
N ILE A 22 7.57 10.22 -3.84
CA ILE A 22 7.59 10.86 -5.16
C ILE A 22 9.00 11.30 -5.54
N GLU A 23 9.72 11.92 -4.61
CA GLU A 23 11.10 12.36 -4.85
C GLU A 23 12.01 11.18 -5.18
N ARG A 24 11.92 10.08 -4.42
CA ARG A 24 12.71 8.87 -4.68
C ARG A 24 12.37 8.23 -6.02
N LEU A 25 11.12 8.23 -6.40
CA LEU A 25 10.70 7.72 -7.72
C LEU A 25 11.31 8.57 -8.84
N LYS A 26 11.28 9.89 -8.70
CA LYS A 26 11.93 10.80 -9.66
C LYS A 26 13.41 10.56 -9.75
N ASP A 27 14.09 10.43 -8.62
CA ASP A 27 15.53 10.17 -8.57
C ASP A 27 15.88 8.82 -9.24
N ALA A 28 15.00 7.85 -9.16
CA ALA A 28 15.13 6.57 -9.84
C ALA A 28 14.75 6.61 -11.33
N GLY A 29 14.42 7.78 -11.86
CA GLY A 29 14.07 7.94 -13.28
C GLY A 29 12.68 7.48 -13.66
N LYS A 30 11.78 7.35 -12.69
CA LYS A 30 10.41 6.89 -12.97
C LYS A 30 9.51 8.04 -13.39
N ASP A 31 8.59 7.73 -14.29
CA ASP A 31 7.57 8.67 -14.74
C ASP A 31 6.40 8.70 -13.76
N ILE A 32 6.32 9.77 -12.97
CA ILE A 32 5.29 9.93 -11.93
C ILE A 32 3.87 9.96 -12.52
N GLY A 33 3.73 10.42 -13.75
CA GLY A 33 2.43 10.45 -14.44
C GLY A 33 2.00 9.09 -15.00
N ASN A 34 2.89 8.10 -15.00
CA ASN A 34 2.62 6.78 -15.58
C ASN A 34 3.32 5.66 -14.78
N LEU A 35 3.03 5.60 -13.48
CA LEU A 35 3.61 4.58 -12.59
C LEU A 35 2.96 3.22 -12.80
N SER A 36 3.78 2.19 -12.71
CA SER A 36 3.35 0.80 -12.62
C SER A 36 3.54 0.26 -11.21
N ARG A 37 2.89 -0.85 -10.91
CA ARG A 37 3.09 -1.55 -9.63
C ARG A 37 4.55 -2.00 -9.46
N ASP A 38 5.22 -2.35 -10.54
CA ASP A 38 6.62 -2.77 -10.49
C ASP A 38 7.55 -1.62 -10.11
N ASP A 39 7.21 -0.38 -10.47
CA ASP A 39 7.97 0.78 -10.03
C ASP A 39 7.94 0.96 -8.51
N LEU A 40 6.86 0.53 -7.86
CA LEU A 40 6.66 0.65 -6.42
C LEU A 40 7.19 -0.54 -5.63
N SER A 41 7.30 -1.71 -6.23
CA SER A 41 7.58 -2.96 -5.51
C SER A 41 8.86 -2.95 -4.67
N PRO A 42 9.93 -2.21 -5.00
CA PRO A 42 11.12 -2.16 -4.17
C PRO A 42 10.89 -1.58 -2.76
N PHE A 43 9.81 -0.84 -2.55
CA PHE A 43 9.59 -0.15 -1.27
C PHE A 43 8.14 -0.19 -0.75
N ASP A 44 7.19 -0.78 -1.46
CA ASP A 44 5.81 -0.85 -0.99
C ASP A 44 5.42 -2.20 -0.36
N GLU A 45 6.37 -3.12 -0.28
CA GLU A 45 6.19 -4.44 0.32
C GLU A 45 7.28 -4.69 1.37
N PHE A 46 7.07 -4.13 2.56
CA PHE A 46 8.09 -4.13 3.63
C PHE A 46 8.28 -5.48 4.33
N HIS A 47 7.34 -6.40 4.19
CA HIS A 47 7.42 -7.69 4.87
C HIS A 47 8.43 -8.63 4.20
N THR A 48 8.85 -9.65 4.95
CA THR A 48 9.76 -10.69 4.46
C THR A 48 9.16 -11.41 3.25
N GLY A 49 9.95 -11.56 2.20
CA GLY A 49 9.54 -12.25 0.98
C GLY A 49 8.83 -11.39 -0.06
N GLY A 50 8.56 -10.13 0.26
CA GLY A 50 8.00 -9.16 -0.69
C GLY A 50 6.68 -9.59 -1.29
N ARG A 51 6.45 -9.18 -2.54
CA ARG A 51 5.21 -9.47 -3.28
C ARG A 51 4.91 -10.96 -3.42
N GLU A 52 5.92 -11.80 -3.56
CA GLU A 52 5.70 -13.24 -3.69
C GLU A 52 5.11 -13.85 -2.42
N SER A 53 5.51 -13.39 -1.24
CA SER A 53 4.86 -13.81 0.02
C SER A 53 3.38 -13.47 0.05
N THR A 54 3.01 -12.30 -0.44
CA THR A 54 1.59 -11.90 -0.56
C THR A 54 0.85 -12.85 -1.51
N ARG A 55 1.44 -13.18 -2.64
CA ARG A 55 0.87 -14.12 -3.61
C ARG A 55 0.69 -15.52 -3.03
N GLU A 56 1.69 -16.02 -2.33
CA GLU A 56 1.62 -17.34 -1.67
C GLU A 56 0.52 -17.39 -0.63
N LEU A 57 0.40 -16.37 0.20
CA LEU A 57 -0.66 -16.28 1.20
C LEU A 57 -2.04 -16.24 0.53
N ALA A 58 -2.18 -15.48 -0.54
CA ALA A 58 -3.43 -15.38 -1.29
C ALA A 58 -3.85 -16.73 -1.89
N ARG A 59 -2.91 -17.47 -2.45
CA ARG A 59 -3.15 -18.82 -3.00
C ARG A 59 -3.53 -19.78 -1.89
N PHE A 60 -2.81 -19.75 -0.78
CA PHE A 60 -3.09 -20.60 0.39
C PHE A 60 -4.48 -20.34 0.95
N ALA A 61 -4.90 -19.08 1.02
CA ALA A 61 -6.23 -18.68 1.48
C ALA A 61 -7.33 -18.90 0.44
N ALA A 62 -6.97 -19.36 -0.76
CA ALA A 62 -7.89 -19.57 -1.89
C ALA A 62 -8.69 -18.29 -2.23
N LEU A 63 -8.04 -17.15 -2.26
CA LEU A 63 -8.68 -15.89 -2.61
C LEU A 63 -9.19 -15.93 -4.04
N ARG A 64 -10.35 -15.32 -4.26
CA ARG A 64 -11.02 -15.30 -5.56
C ARG A 64 -11.66 -13.95 -5.83
N THR A 65 -12.02 -13.74 -7.07
CA THR A 65 -12.67 -12.52 -7.56
C THR A 65 -13.86 -12.12 -6.69
N GLY A 66 -13.93 -10.85 -6.35
CA GLY A 66 -15.05 -10.24 -5.65
C GLY A 66 -15.03 -10.39 -4.13
N LEU A 67 -14.06 -11.10 -3.56
CA LEU A 67 -13.94 -11.16 -2.10
C LEU A 67 -13.59 -9.79 -1.54
N LYS A 68 -14.20 -9.47 -0.41
CA LYS A 68 -13.91 -8.26 0.36
C LYS A 68 -12.93 -8.62 1.47
N LEU A 69 -11.81 -7.93 1.51
CA LEU A 69 -10.71 -8.20 2.43
C LEU A 69 -10.44 -6.99 3.31
N LEU A 70 -10.04 -7.24 4.53
CA LEU A 70 -9.53 -6.23 5.45
C LEU A 70 -8.04 -6.50 5.66
N ASP A 71 -7.21 -5.52 5.33
CA ASP A 71 -5.76 -5.57 5.55
C ASP A 71 -5.40 -4.70 6.75
N VAL A 72 -5.12 -5.33 7.89
CA VAL A 72 -4.78 -4.65 9.14
C VAL A 72 -3.29 -4.40 9.18
N GLY A 73 -2.89 -3.14 9.42
CA GLY A 73 -1.50 -2.74 9.34
C GLY A 73 -1.03 -2.64 7.89
N SER A 74 -1.83 -2.04 7.04
CA SER A 74 -1.65 -2.06 5.58
C SER A 74 -0.45 -1.24 5.08
N GLY A 75 0.16 -0.41 5.91
CA GLY A 75 1.29 0.43 5.53
C GLY A 75 0.95 1.34 4.35
N ILE A 76 1.81 1.39 3.36
CA ILE A 76 1.57 2.18 2.15
C ILE A 76 0.83 1.41 1.04
N GLY A 77 0.29 0.24 1.36
CA GLY A 77 -0.73 -0.43 0.56
C GLY A 77 -0.24 -1.37 -0.53
N GLY A 78 1.04 -1.74 -0.56
CA GLY A 78 1.59 -2.67 -1.55
C GLY A 78 0.85 -4.00 -1.61
N PRO A 79 0.76 -4.75 -0.50
CA PRO A 79 0.01 -6.00 -0.47
C PRO A 79 -1.46 -5.84 -0.86
N ALA A 80 -2.13 -4.81 -0.37
CA ALA A 80 -3.53 -4.54 -0.71
C ALA A 80 -3.72 -4.36 -2.23
N ARG A 81 -2.84 -3.60 -2.88
CA ARG A 81 -2.89 -3.41 -4.33
C ARG A 81 -2.57 -4.70 -5.09
N THR A 82 -1.67 -5.54 -4.59
CA THR A 82 -1.40 -6.86 -5.17
C THR A 82 -2.65 -7.74 -5.14
N LEU A 83 -3.34 -7.80 -3.99
CA LEU A 83 -4.56 -8.59 -3.85
C LEU A 83 -5.68 -8.08 -4.76
N ALA A 84 -5.81 -6.77 -4.89
CA ALA A 84 -6.81 -6.19 -5.80
C ALA A 84 -6.47 -6.43 -7.28
N ALA A 85 -5.22 -6.21 -7.69
CA ALA A 85 -4.82 -6.28 -9.08
C ALA A 85 -4.68 -7.72 -9.60
N GLU A 86 -4.17 -8.64 -8.78
CA GLU A 86 -3.87 -10.00 -9.23
C GLU A 86 -4.93 -11.03 -8.85
N PHE A 87 -5.70 -10.79 -7.79
CA PHE A 87 -6.74 -11.71 -7.32
C PHE A 87 -8.15 -11.13 -7.45
N ALA A 88 -8.25 -9.93 -7.98
CA ALA A 88 -9.53 -9.23 -8.20
C ALA A 88 -10.39 -9.10 -6.94
N CYS A 89 -9.76 -8.92 -5.79
CA CYS A 89 -10.42 -8.66 -4.52
C CYS A 89 -10.68 -7.17 -4.32
N GLU A 90 -11.62 -6.84 -3.44
CA GLU A 90 -11.84 -5.50 -2.94
C GLU A 90 -11.20 -5.40 -1.55
N VAL A 91 -10.25 -4.51 -1.36
CA VAL A 91 -9.44 -4.46 -0.15
C VAL A 91 -9.62 -3.14 0.59
N THR A 92 -9.92 -3.22 1.87
CA THR A 92 -9.86 -2.08 2.79
C THR A 92 -8.63 -2.22 3.65
N GLY A 93 -7.70 -1.27 3.53
CA GLY A 93 -6.52 -1.20 4.37
C GLY A 93 -6.77 -0.29 5.56
N VAL A 94 -6.24 -0.67 6.70
CA VAL A 94 -6.25 0.17 7.91
C VAL A 94 -4.85 0.21 8.51
N ASP A 95 -4.44 1.38 8.94
CA ASP A 95 -3.14 1.58 9.58
C ASP A 95 -3.22 2.68 10.62
N LEU A 96 -2.45 2.54 11.70
CA LEU A 96 -2.40 3.54 12.76
C LEU A 96 -1.65 4.80 12.34
N THR A 97 -0.77 4.70 11.36
CA THR A 97 0.06 5.82 10.89
C THR A 97 -0.66 6.56 9.78
N GLU A 98 -1.17 7.74 10.09
CA GLU A 98 -1.93 8.57 9.15
C GLU A 98 -1.15 8.87 7.87
N GLU A 99 0.14 9.15 7.97
CA GLU A 99 1.00 9.41 6.82
C GLU A 99 1.10 8.20 5.88
N TYR A 100 1.09 6.99 6.41
CA TYR A 100 1.04 5.78 5.59
C TYR A 100 -0.29 5.66 4.84
N CYS A 101 -1.40 5.98 5.50
CA CYS A 101 -2.72 5.97 4.86
C CYS A 101 -2.78 6.96 3.71
N ARG A 102 -2.26 8.17 3.89
CA ARG A 102 -2.20 9.19 2.84
C ARG A 102 -1.33 8.74 1.66
N ALA A 103 -0.16 8.18 1.95
CA ALA A 103 0.72 7.65 0.92
C ALA A 103 0.06 6.49 0.17
N ALA A 104 -0.61 5.58 0.89
CA ALA A 104 -1.34 4.47 0.30
C ALA A 104 -2.44 4.95 -0.65
N GLU A 105 -3.22 5.93 -0.25
CA GLU A 105 -4.27 6.52 -1.10
C GLU A 105 -3.68 7.17 -2.35
N MET A 106 -2.65 7.97 -2.19
CA MET A 106 -1.97 8.64 -3.31
C MET A 106 -1.43 7.64 -4.32
N LEU A 107 -0.73 6.60 -3.86
CA LEU A 107 -0.17 5.58 -4.75
C LEU A 107 -1.26 4.73 -5.42
N THR A 108 -2.30 4.40 -4.68
CA THR A 108 -3.45 3.64 -5.20
C THR A 108 -4.16 4.41 -6.32
N ASP A 109 -4.37 5.71 -6.14
CA ASP A 109 -4.98 6.58 -7.14
C ASP A 109 -4.11 6.69 -8.39
N LYS A 110 -2.79 6.86 -8.21
CA LYS A 110 -1.85 6.93 -9.34
C LYS A 110 -1.81 5.64 -10.17
N LEU A 111 -2.10 4.50 -9.55
CA LEU A 111 -2.17 3.22 -10.25
C LEU A 111 -3.56 2.89 -10.79
N GLY A 112 -4.54 3.76 -10.61
CA GLY A 112 -5.90 3.54 -11.08
C GLY A 112 -6.66 2.45 -10.33
N LEU A 113 -6.28 2.16 -9.09
CA LEU A 113 -6.87 1.09 -8.28
C LEU A 113 -7.83 1.61 -7.19
N GLY A 114 -8.20 2.88 -7.22
CA GLY A 114 -9.03 3.50 -6.20
C GLY A 114 -10.44 2.91 -6.06
N SER A 115 -10.94 2.23 -7.08
CA SER A 115 -12.24 1.53 -7.02
C SER A 115 -12.16 0.18 -6.30
N LYS A 116 -10.96 -0.36 -6.08
CA LYS A 116 -10.73 -1.69 -5.49
C LYS A 116 -10.02 -1.65 -4.16
N VAL A 117 -9.30 -0.58 -3.86
CA VAL A 117 -8.53 -0.42 -2.63
C VAL A 117 -8.91 0.90 -1.96
N GLN A 118 -9.27 0.80 -0.69
CA GLN A 118 -9.57 1.95 0.16
C GLN A 118 -8.63 2.02 1.35
#